data_6f39022d8ec9c3111f2666f994373131
#
_entry.id   6f39022d8ec9c3111f2666f994373131
#
_cell.length_a   1.000
_cell.length_b   1.000
_cell.length_c   1.000
_cell.angle_alpha   90.00
_cell.angle_beta   90.00
_cell.angle_gamma   90.00
#
_symmetry.space_group_name_H-M   'P 1'
#
loop_
_entity.id
_entity.type
_entity.pdbx_description
1 polymer ?
#
loop_
_entity_poly.entity_id
_entity_poly.type
_entity_poly.pdbx_seq_one_letter_code
_entity_poly.pdbx_strand_id
1 'polypeptide(L)'
;RHPDRACLDRAAPENPVVICHQSGHMGVFNTAALERLGVTGDTPCPAGGVIGQENGVPTGYMEENAFLEFQKRVPMMPLEAFLGAYRKAQDLYASYGITTVQEGLLRRELVPLYQALLADGSLKLDVVAYGDEAGTTAARQAFPASVRQYQEHFKLGGYKMFLDGSPQGRTAWLRQPYAGEAEYRGYGTLTDAQALDMVRRAGAERMQLLAHCNGDAACAQYLAALETAAREGVDLAAMRPVM
;
A
#
# COMPACT_ATOMS: atom_id res chain seq x y z
N ARG A 1 -21.56 7.77 -6.26
CA ARG A 1 -21.30 8.47 -4.99
C ARG A 1 -20.70 7.46 -4.01
N HIS A 2 -19.64 7.81 -3.32
CA HIS A 2 -19.11 6.99 -2.24
C HIS A 2 -20.09 6.98 -1.07
N PRO A 3 -20.19 5.88 -0.29
CA PRO A 3 -20.88 5.90 0.99
C PRO A 3 -20.24 6.94 1.91
N ASP A 4 -21.01 7.40 2.88
CA ASP A 4 -20.57 8.32 3.92
C ASP A 4 -20.78 7.74 5.31
N ARG A 5 -20.27 8.42 6.33
CA ARG A 5 -20.42 8.04 7.73
C ARG A 5 -21.87 7.75 8.10
N ALA A 6 -22.79 8.64 7.70
CA ALA A 6 -24.20 8.50 8.04
C ALA A 6 -24.85 7.25 7.44
N CYS A 7 -24.36 6.80 6.27
CA CYS A 7 -24.81 5.52 5.69
C CYS A 7 -24.40 4.33 6.56
N LEU A 8 -23.17 4.33 7.07
CA LEU A 8 -22.64 3.27 7.92
C LEU A 8 -23.25 3.30 9.34
N ASP A 9 -23.48 4.50 9.90
CA ASP A 9 -24.11 4.67 11.21
C ASP A 9 -25.54 4.09 11.26
N ARG A 10 -26.29 4.20 10.15
CA ARG A 10 -27.62 3.58 10.06
C ARG A 10 -27.57 2.05 10.10
N ALA A 11 -26.50 1.47 9.56
CA ALA A 11 -26.34 0.01 9.51
C ALA A 11 -25.74 -0.55 10.80
N ALA A 12 -24.84 0.18 11.44
CA ALA A 12 -24.11 -0.26 12.64
C ALA A 12 -23.78 0.95 13.55
N PRO A 13 -24.78 1.48 14.29
CA PRO A 13 -24.60 2.70 15.08
C PRO A 13 -23.60 2.55 16.24
N GLU A 14 -23.52 1.37 16.83
CA GLU A 14 -22.70 1.12 18.04
C GLU A 14 -21.38 0.40 17.74
N ASN A 15 -21.27 -0.25 16.59
CA ASN A 15 -20.08 -1.01 16.24
C ASN A 15 -19.15 -0.18 15.37
N PRO A 16 -17.84 -0.11 15.68
CA PRO A 16 -16.88 0.49 14.78
C PRO A 16 -16.85 -0.24 13.43
N VAL A 17 -17.08 0.50 12.35
CA VAL A 17 -17.08 -0.03 10.98
C VAL A 17 -16.15 0.79 10.11
N VAL A 18 -15.33 0.10 9.33
CA VAL A 18 -14.60 0.67 8.20
C VAL A 18 -14.88 -0.17 6.96
N ILE A 19 -15.20 0.49 5.87
CA ILE A 19 -15.25 -0.14 4.56
C ILE A 19 -14.12 0.40 3.70
N CYS A 20 -13.40 -0.51 3.08
CA CYS A 20 -12.31 -0.20 2.19
C CYS A 20 -12.80 -0.27 0.75
N HIS A 21 -12.46 0.71 -0.07
CA HIS A 21 -12.68 0.61 -1.50
C HIS A 21 -11.80 -0.49 -2.09
N GLN A 22 -12.26 -1.16 -3.15
CA GLN A 22 -11.54 -2.25 -3.80
C GLN A 22 -10.12 -1.87 -4.27
N SER A 23 -9.88 -0.59 -4.57
CA SER A 23 -8.55 -0.10 -4.94
C SER A 23 -7.54 -0.11 -3.79
N GLY A 24 -8.00 -0.17 -2.54
CA GLY A 24 -7.15 -0.04 -1.35
C GLY A 24 -6.72 1.39 -1.00
N HIS A 25 -7.06 2.38 -1.84
CA HIS A 25 -6.60 3.77 -1.70
C HIS A 25 -7.52 4.67 -0.87
N MET A 26 -8.73 4.22 -0.56
CA MET A 26 -9.72 5.02 0.16
C MET A 26 -10.68 4.14 0.93
N GLY A 27 -11.35 4.74 1.89
CA GLY A 27 -12.38 4.07 2.67
C GLY A 27 -13.27 5.04 3.44
N VAL A 28 -14.23 4.47 4.15
CA VAL A 28 -15.16 5.24 4.98
C VAL A 28 -15.27 4.60 6.35
N PHE A 29 -15.13 5.41 7.37
CA PHE A 29 -15.29 5.08 8.78
C PHE A 29 -16.62 5.59 9.29
N ASN A 30 -17.34 4.81 10.10
CA ASN A 30 -18.53 5.29 10.79
C ASN A 30 -18.17 6.12 12.03
N THR A 31 -19.15 6.70 12.69
CA THR A 31 -18.96 7.53 13.89
C THR A 31 -18.22 6.77 15.00
N ALA A 32 -18.64 5.56 15.32
CA ALA A 32 -18.02 4.74 16.36
C ALA A 32 -16.55 4.41 16.03
N ALA A 33 -16.20 4.23 14.77
CA ALA A 33 -14.82 4.00 14.35
C ALA A 33 -13.98 5.29 14.47
N LEU A 34 -14.50 6.44 14.04
CA LEU A 34 -13.81 7.73 14.16
C LEU A 34 -13.53 8.08 15.62
N GLU A 35 -14.52 7.91 16.52
CA GLU A 35 -14.37 8.13 17.95
C GLU A 35 -13.29 7.22 18.55
N ARG A 36 -13.32 5.93 18.22
CA ARG A 36 -12.32 4.96 18.70
C ARG A 36 -10.91 5.25 18.22
N LEU A 37 -10.78 5.86 17.04
CA LEU A 37 -9.51 6.27 16.43
C LEU A 37 -9.06 7.68 16.90
N GLY A 38 -9.92 8.40 17.63
CA GLY A 38 -9.66 9.77 18.09
C GLY A 38 -9.65 10.80 16.95
N VAL A 39 -10.44 10.54 15.87
CA VAL A 39 -10.52 11.43 14.72
C VAL A 39 -11.60 12.48 14.93
N THR A 40 -11.20 13.75 14.90
CA THR A 40 -12.06 14.94 15.03
C THR A 40 -11.86 15.90 13.87
N GLY A 41 -12.60 17.00 13.85
CA GLY A 41 -12.42 18.08 12.87
C GLY A 41 -11.02 18.72 12.91
N ASP A 42 -10.36 18.67 14.08
CA ASP A 42 -9.02 19.25 14.27
C ASP A 42 -7.89 18.24 14.01
N THR A 43 -8.22 17.00 13.63
CA THR A 43 -7.22 15.98 13.36
C THR A 43 -6.33 16.38 12.18
N PRO A 44 -5.00 16.47 12.36
CA PRO A 44 -4.09 16.82 11.29
C PRO A 44 -4.19 15.81 10.13
N CYS A 45 -4.35 16.31 8.91
CA CYS A 45 -4.35 15.46 7.74
C CYS A 45 -2.91 15.10 7.35
N PRO A 46 -2.56 13.81 7.22
CA PRO A 46 -1.25 13.41 6.69
C PRO A 46 -0.97 13.98 5.30
N ALA A 47 0.26 14.38 5.06
CA ALA A 47 0.69 14.85 3.74
C ALA A 47 0.44 13.76 2.67
N GLY A 48 -0.11 14.13 1.54
CA GLY A 48 -0.47 13.19 0.46
C GLY A 48 -1.71 12.35 0.77
N GLY A 49 -2.58 12.81 1.67
CA GLY A 49 -3.86 12.20 1.96
C GLY A 49 -4.97 13.24 2.13
N VAL A 50 -6.20 12.79 2.29
CA VAL A 50 -7.36 13.64 2.59
C VAL A 50 -8.22 13.00 3.68
N ILE A 51 -8.59 13.79 4.69
CA ILE A 51 -9.66 13.50 5.63
C ILE A 51 -10.87 14.33 5.20
N GLY A 52 -11.90 13.68 4.67
CA GLY A 52 -13.11 14.36 4.22
C GLY A 52 -13.84 15.04 5.38
N GLN A 53 -14.16 16.32 5.22
CA GLN A 53 -14.87 17.10 6.23
C GLN A 53 -16.01 17.90 5.59
N GLU A 54 -17.07 18.11 6.36
CA GLU A 54 -18.17 19.00 6.03
C GLU A 54 -18.46 19.89 7.26
N ASN A 55 -18.33 21.19 7.08
CA ASN A 55 -18.48 22.17 8.18
C ASN A 55 -17.59 21.86 9.40
N GLY A 56 -16.35 21.42 9.18
CA GLY A 56 -15.42 21.06 10.24
C GLY A 56 -15.67 19.70 10.93
N VAL A 57 -16.63 18.92 10.40
CA VAL A 57 -16.96 17.60 10.94
C VAL A 57 -16.51 16.52 9.94
N PRO A 58 -15.74 15.48 10.38
CA PRO A 58 -15.34 14.40 9.52
C PRO A 58 -16.54 13.66 8.91
N THR A 59 -16.53 13.50 7.59
CA THR A 59 -17.57 12.74 6.86
C THR A 59 -17.40 11.23 6.96
N GLY A 60 -16.29 10.79 7.55
CA GLY A 60 -15.85 9.40 7.58
C GLY A 60 -15.02 9.00 6.37
N TYR A 61 -15.11 9.72 5.26
CA TYR A 61 -14.32 9.46 4.07
C TYR A 61 -12.86 9.85 4.27
N MET A 62 -11.96 8.96 3.88
CA MET A 62 -10.52 9.21 3.87
C MET A 62 -9.90 8.60 2.61
N GLU A 63 -8.82 9.22 2.12
CA GLU A 63 -8.09 8.72 0.97
C GLU A 63 -6.57 8.83 1.14
N GLU A 64 -5.88 8.01 0.37
CA GLU A 64 -4.42 7.90 0.26
C GLU A 64 -3.75 7.80 1.63
N ASN A 65 -2.73 8.62 1.90
CA ASN A 65 -1.96 8.52 3.14
C ASN A 65 -2.82 8.69 4.41
N ALA A 66 -3.91 9.45 4.35
CA ALA A 66 -4.83 9.55 5.46
C ALA A 66 -5.56 8.22 5.69
N PHE A 67 -6.12 7.61 4.66
CA PHE A 67 -6.78 6.32 4.79
C PHE A 67 -5.81 5.23 5.27
N LEU A 68 -4.63 5.16 4.67
CA LEU A 68 -3.61 4.17 5.02
C LEU A 68 -3.13 4.31 6.48
N GLU A 69 -2.97 5.55 6.97
CA GLU A 69 -2.56 5.81 8.35
C GLU A 69 -3.60 5.34 9.38
N PHE A 70 -4.87 5.68 9.15
CA PHE A 70 -5.94 5.29 10.07
C PHE A 70 -6.32 3.81 9.93
N GLN A 71 -6.22 3.22 8.73
CA GLN A 71 -6.42 1.79 8.51
C GLN A 71 -5.43 0.94 9.33
N LYS A 72 -4.18 1.38 9.50
CA LYS A 72 -3.17 0.68 10.31
C LYS A 72 -3.57 0.53 11.78
N ARG A 73 -4.46 1.40 12.29
CA ARG A 73 -4.93 1.38 13.67
C ARG A 73 -6.13 0.46 13.88
N VAL A 74 -6.70 -0.08 12.80
CA VAL A 74 -7.78 -1.08 12.88
C VAL A 74 -7.18 -2.39 13.40
N PRO A 75 -7.75 -3.00 14.45
CA PRO A 75 -7.23 -4.26 14.97
C PRO A 75 -7.19 -5.35 13.90
N MET A 76 -6.07 -6.03 13.80
CA MET A 76 -5.96 -7.22 12.95
C MET A 76 -6.73 -8.39 13.58
N MET A 77 -7.20 -9.31 12.73
CA MET A 77 -7.82 -10.55 13.23
C MET A 77 -6.79 -11.37 14.02
N PRO A 78 -7.23 -12.23 14.95
CA PRO A 78 -6.35 -13.14 15.68
C PRO A 78 -5.49 -13.98 14.72
N LEU A 79 -4.23 -14.22 15.09
CA LEU A 79 -3.25 -14.91 14.24
C LEU A 79 -3.76 -16.26 13.71
N GLU A 80 -4.34 -17.09 14.58
CA GLU A 80 -4.91 -18.40 14.18
C GLU A 80 -5.98 -18.29 13.09
N ALA A 81 -6.89 -17.31 13.25
CA ALA A 81 -7.92 -17.05 12.25
C ALA A 81 -7.30 -16.59 10.93
N PHE A 82 -6.25 -15.76 11.00
CA PHE A 82 -5.51 -15.30 9.82
C PHE A 82 -4.79 -16.46 9.12
N LEU A 83 -4.05 -17.29 9.85
CA LEU A 83 -3.37 -18.47 9.29
C LEU A 83 -4.36 -19.42 8.60
N GLY A 84 -5.52 -19.67 9.24
CA GLY A 84 -6.59 -20.46 8.66
C GLY A 84 -7.16 -19.85 7.37
N ALA A 85 -7.37 -18.53 7.33
CA ALA A 85 -7.82 -17.82 6.14
C ALA A 85 -6.76 -17.84 5.02
N TYR A 86 -5.48 -17.64 5.37
CA TYR A 86 -4.37 -17.66 4.42
C TYR A 86 -4.23 -19.02 3.73
N ARG A 87 -4.34 -20.14 4.48
CA ARG A 87 -4.33 -21.51 3.91
C ARG A 87 -5.46 -21.68 2.89
N LYS A 88 -6.69 -21.28 3.24
CA LYS A 88 -7.85 -21.34 2.33
C LYS A 88 -7.64 -20.49 1.07
N ALA A 89 -7.06 -19.31 1.20
CA ALA A 89 -6.76 -18.45 0.07
C ALA A 89 -5.75 -19.11 -0.89
N GLN A 90 -4.70 -19.75 -0.36
CA GLN A 90 -3.74 -20.49 -1.18
C GLN A 90 -4.41 -21.67 -1.91
N ASP A 91 -5.27 -22.42 -1.23
CA ASP A 91 -6.00 -23.52 -1.86
C ASP A 91 -6.88 -23.03 -3.01
N LEU A 92 -7.53 -21.87 -2.84
CA LEU A 92 -8.29 -21.23 -3.90
C LEU A 92 -7.41 -20.82 -5.08
N TYR A 93 -6.27 -20.17 -4.84
CA TYR A 93 -5.34 -19.79 -5.90
C TYR A 93 -4.78 -21.01 -6.64
N ALA A 94 -4.38 -22.04 -5.90
CA ALA A 94 -3.91 -23.30 -6.48
C ALA A 94 -4.98 -23.97 -7.35
N SER A 95 -6.26 -23.88 -7.00
CA SER A 95 -7.36 -24.42 -7.82
C SER A 95 -7.48 -23.76 -9.20
N TYR A 96 -6.96 -22.53 -9.35
CA TYR A 96 -6.85 -21.83 -10.63
C TYR A 96 -5.50 -22.04 -11.33
N GLY A 97 -4.64 -22.93 -10.81
CA GLY A 97 -3.31 -23.17 -11.36
C GLY A 97 -2.27 -22.09 -11.03
N ILE A 98 -2.55 -21.21 -10.10
CA ILE A 98 -1.62 -20.18 -9.64
C ILE A 98 -0.61 -20.83 -8.69
N THR A 99 0.67 -20.74 -9.03
CA THR A 99 1.77 -21.30 -8.25
C THR A 99 2.64 -20.26 -7.57
N THR A 100 2.56 -19.00 -8.01
CA THR A 100 3.31 -17.88 -7.45
C THR A 100 2.39 -16.69 -7.23
N VAL A 101 2.47 -16.08 -6.06
CA VAL A 101 1.72 -14.88 -5.70
C VAL A 101 2.68 -13.76 -5.29
N GLN A 102 2.25 -12.53 -5.52
CA GLN A 102 2.99 -11.34 -5.11
C GLN A 102 2.34 -10.70 -3.90
N GLU A 103 3.10 -10.56 -2.80
CA GLU A 103 2.78 -9.62 -1.73
C GLU A 103 3.26 -8.24 -2.17
N GLY A 104 2.34 -7.42 -2.65
CA GLY A 104 2.65 -6.14 -3.30
C GLY A 104 2.87 -4.97 -2.34
N LEU A 105 2.61 -5.15 -1.04
CA LEU A 105 2.85 -4.14 -0.01
C LEU A 105 3.13 -4.78 1.35
N LEU A 106 4.26 -5.45 1.46
CA LEU A 106 4.71 -5.97 2.74
C LEU A 106 5.04 -4.80 3.69
N ARG A 107 4.20 -4.61 4.69
CA ARG A 107 4.43 -3.64 5.77
C ARG A 107 5.12 -4.32 6.94
N ARG A 108 5.78 -3.52 7.78
CA ARG A 108 6.48 -4.01 8.98
C ARG A 108 5.58 -4.88 9.87
N GLU A 109 4.31 -4.51 10.00
CA GLU A 109 3.31 -5.21 10.83
C GLU A 109 2.95 -6.59 10.29
N LEU A 110 3.20 -6.87 9.00
CA LEU A 110 2.96 -8.16 8.37
C LEU A 110 4.15 -9.13 8.52
N VAL A 111 5.33 -8.64 8.88
CA VAL A 111 6.52 -9.48 9.02
C VAL A 111 6.32 -10.62 10.02
N PRO A 112 5.77 -10.40 11.23
CA PRO A 112 5.49 -11.49 12.18
C PRO A 112 4.53 -12.55 11.63
N LEU A 113 3.63 -12.16 10.75
CA LEU A 113 2.72 -13.10 10.11
C LEU A 113 3.47 -14.05 9.16
N TYR A 114 4.36 -13.51 8.31
CA TYR A 114 5.17 -14.35 7.44
C TYR A 114 6.15 -15.24 8.23
N GLN A 115 6.65 -14.76 9.38
CA GLN A 115 7.41 -15.60 10.30
C GLN A 115 6.56 -16.78 10.80
N ALA A 116 5.32 -16.54 11.19
CA ALA A 116 4.40 -17.60 11.64
C ALA A 116 4.05 -18.58 10.51
N LEU A 117 3.77 -18.08 9.28
CA LEU A 117 3.48 -18.92 8.11
C LEU A 117 4.65 -19.84 7.75
N LEU A 118 5.89 -19.34 7.82
CA LEU A 118 7.10 -20.14 7.58
C LEU A 118 7.35 -21.14 8.70
N ALA A 119 7.24 -20.72 9.96
CA ALA A 119 7.43 -21.59 11.11
C ALA A 119 6.42 -22.75 11.16
N ASP A 120 5.20 -22.51 10.69
CA ASP A 120 4.12 -23.50 10.63
C ASP A 120 4.15 -24.35 9.33
N GLY A 121 5.04 -24.03 8.39
CA GLY A 121 5.08 -24.69 7.08
C GLY A 121 3.79 -24.51 6.26
N SER A 122 3.08 -23.41 6.48
CA SER A 122 1.77 -23.14 5.85
C SER A 122 1.86 -22.62 4.43
N LEU A 123 3.03 -22.19 3.96
CA LEU A 123 3.18 -21.71 2.58
C LEU A 123 3.20 -22.90 1.63
N LYS A 124 2.27 -22.92 0.69
CA LYS A 124 2.14 -23.89 -0.40
C LYS A 124 2.51 -23.29 -1.74
N LEU A 125 2.26 -21.99 -1.90
CA LEU A 125 2.57 -21.23 -3.10
C LEU A 125 3.83 -20.41 -2.88
N ASP A 126 4.58 -20.18 -3.93
CA ASP A 126 5.70 -19.25 -3.88
C ASP A 126 5.18 -17.82 -3.66
N VAL A 127 5.66 -17.17 -2.63
CA VAL A 127 5.35 -15.78 -2.30
C VAL A 127 6.57 -14.92 -2.58
N VAL A 128 6.42 -13.93 -3.47
CA VAL A 128 7.43 -12.89 -3.66
C VAL A 128 6.93 -11.58 -3.06
N ALA A 129 7.63 -11.09 -2.04
CA ALA A 129 7.21 -9.91 -1.28
C ALA A 129 7.98 -8.66 -1.69
N TYR A 130 7.27 -7.55 -1.82
CA TYR A 130 7.80 -6.22 -2.03
C TYR A 130 7.23 -5.30 -0.95
N GLY A 131 8.10 -4.69 -0.15
CA GLY A 131 7.68 -3.88 0.98
C GLY A 131 7.91 -2.39 0.77
N ASP A 132 7.19 -1.58 1.55
CA ASP A 132 7.64 -0.22 1.79
C ASP A 132 9.03 -0.23 2.45
N GLU A 133 9.63 0.93 2.65
CA GLU A 133 10.96 1.03 3.25
C GLU A 133 11.05 0.31 4.61
N ALA A 134 10.05 0.53 5.48
CA ALA A 134 10.01 -0.06 6.81
C ALA A 134 9.78 -1.57 6.76
N GLY A 135 8.87 -2.03 5.90
CA GLY A 135 8.57 -3.45 5.70
C GLY A 135 9.74 -4.21 5.12
N THR A 136 10.37 -3.69 4.07
CA THR A 136 11.54 -4.31 3.44
C THR A 136 12.72 -4.37 4.43
N THR A 137 12.97 -3.30 5.19
CA THR A 137 14.03 -3.29 6.21
C THR A 137 13.78 -4.34 7.28
N ALA A 138 12.55 -4.42 7.81
CA ALA A 138 12.18 -5.42 8.81
C ALA A 138 12.25 -6.85 8.24
N ALA A 139 11.78 -7.06 7.00
CA ALA A 139 11.82 -8.37 6.36
C ALA A 139 13.26 -8.85 6.08
N ARG A 140 14.17 -7.96 5.71
CA ARG A 140 15.61 -8.31 5.55
C ARG A 140 16.23 -8.80 6.85
N GLN A 141 15.84 -8.23 7.98
CA GLN A 141 16.31 -8.67 9.30
C GLN A 141 15.68 -10.01 9.70
N ALA A 142 14.38 -10.18 9.44
CA ALA A 142 13.63 -11.37 9.80
C ALA A 142 13.94 -12.59 8.90
N PHE A 143 14.20 -12.35 7.61
CA PHE A 143 14.38 -13.38 6.58
C PHE A 143 15.66 -13.16 5.76
N PRO A 144 16.85 -13.12 6.37
CA PRO A 144 18.08 -12.80 5.64
C PRO A 144 18.40 -13.79 4.52
N ALA A 145 18.02 -15.07 4.70
CA ALA A 145 18.21 -16.11 3.69
C ALA A 145 17.21 -16.01 2.51
N SER A 146 16.10 -15.32 2.69
CA SER A 146 15.09 -15.15 1.63
C SER A 146 15.31 -13.90 0.76
N VAL A 147 16.36 -13.13 1.01
CA VAL A 147 16.65 -11.93 0.24
C VAL A 147 17.03 -12.31 -1.19
N ARG A 148 16.19 -11.94 -2.17
CA ARG A 148 16.33 -12.21 -3.61
C ARG A 148 16.30 -13.68 -4.04
N GLN A 149 16.07 -14.59 -3.13
CA GLN A 149 15.97 -16.05 -3.40
C GLN A 149 14.85 -16.65 -2.56
N TYR A 150 14.30 -17.76 -3.01
CA TYR A 150 13.28 -18.48 -2.26
C TYR A 150 13.90 -19.30 -1.13
N GLN A 151 13.27 -19.21 0.03
CA GLN A 151 13.43 -20.13 1.14
C GLN A 151 12.03 -20.54 1.58
N GLU A 152 11.74 -21.85 1.59
CA GLU A 152 10.44 -22.38 2.02
C GLU A 152 9.23 -21.61 1.42
N HIS A 153 9.26 -21.38 0.10
CA HIS A 153 8.24 -20.66 -0.65
C HIS A 153 8.16 -19.14 -0.40
N PHE A 154 9.08 -18.55 0.36
CA PHE A 154 9.10 -17.09 0.57
C PHE A 154 10.37 -16.45 -0.02
N LYS A 155 10.18 -15.35 -0.74
CA LYS A 155 11.26 -14.51 -1.26
C LYS A 155 10.98 -13.05 -1.01
N LEU A 156 11.92 -12.32 -0.43
CA LEU A 156 11.91 -10.85 -0.42
C LEU A 156 12.47 -10.35 -1.75
N GLY A 157 11.58 -9.90 -2.65
CA GLY A 157 11.91 -9.48 -4.01
C GLY A 157 12.50 -8.07 -4.04
N GLY A 158 11.99 -7.17 -3.22
CA GLY A 158 12.43 -5.78 -3.26
C GLY A 158 11.54 -4.80 -2.55
N TYR A 159 11.55 -3.58 -3.08
CA TYR A 159 10.82 -2.45 -2.57
C TYR A 159 9.54 -2.17 -3.35
N LYS A 160 8.57 -1.59 -2.67
CA LYS A 160 7.35 -1.02 -3.25
C LYS A 160 7.22 0.43 -2.83
N MET A 161 6.96 1.31 -3.80
CA MET A 161 6.55 2.69 -3.53
C MET A 161 5.28 3.03 -4.28
N PHE A 162 4.59 4.06 -3.81
CA PHE A 162 3.43 4.65 -4.46
C PHE A 162 3.79 6.07 -4.84
N LEU A 163 3.55 6.46 -6.09
CA LEU A 163 3.79 7.83 -6.56
C LEU A 163 2.49 8.61 -6.75
N ASP A 164 1.36 7.90 -6.86
CA ASP A 164 0.03 8.50 -6.90
C ASP A 164 -1.04 7.52 -6.39
N GLY A 165 -2.29 7.92 -6.51
CA GLY A 165 -3.45 7.13 -6.15
C GLY A 165 -4.14 6.45 -7.33
N SER A 166 -5.48 6.42 -7.33
CA SER A 166 -6.27 5.68 -8.30
C SER A 166 -7.17 6.59 -9.15
N PRO A 167 -7.42 6.25 -10.45
CA PRO A 167 -8.36 6.99 -11.28
C PRO A 167 -9.79 7.02 -10.71
N GLN A 168 -10.22 5.94 -10.06
CA GLN A 168 -11.56 5.82 -9.46
C GLN A 168 -11.75 6.81 -8.30
N GLY A 169 -10.70 7.09 -7.55
CA GLY A 169 -10.69 8.11 -6.52
C GLY A 169 -10.36 9.51 -7.03
N ARG A 170 -10.01 9.63 -8.32
CA ARG A 170 -9.49 10.87 -8.93
C ARG A 170 -8.21 11.36 -8.26
N THR A 171 -7.44 10.43 -7.68
CA THR A 171 -6.15 10.68 -7.00
C THR A 171 -4.95 10.26 -7.85
N ALA A 172 -5.18 9.61 -9.01
CA ALA A 172 -4.13 9.42 -10.00
C ALA A 172 -3.59 10.78 -10.48
N TRP A 173 -2.28 10.96 -10.49
CA TRP A 173 -1.65 12.25 -10.80
C TRP A 173 -1.46 12.42 -12.30
N LEU A 174 -2.24 13.32 -12.88
CA LEU A 174 -2.30 13.56 -14.32
C LEU A 174 -1.57 14.86 -14.71
N ARG A 175 -1.05 14.92 -15.93
CA ARG A 175 -0.53 16.14 -16.53
C ARG A 175 -1.64 17.11 -16.95
N GLN A 176 -2.78 16.58 -17.32
CA GLN A 176 -3.98 17.36 -17.68
C GLN A 176 -5.07 17.23 -16.60
N PRO A 177 -5.92 18.22 -16.44
CA PRO A 177 -7.03 18.13 -15.50
C PRO A 177 -7.95 16.94 -15.79
N TYR A 178 -8.58 16.42 -14.76
CA TYR A 178 -9.66 15.46 -14.90
C TYR A 178 -10.83 16.05 -15.70
N ALA A 179 -11.52 15.19 -16.46
CA ALA A 179 -12.68 15.63 -17.24
C ALA A 179 -13.71 16.32 -16.34
N GLY A 180 -14.13 17.52 -16.76
CA GLY A 180 -15.06 18.37 -16.01
C GLY A 180 -14.42 19.24 -14.92
N GLU A 181 -13.09 19.20 -14.75
CA GLU A 181 -12.35 20.05 -13.81
C GLU A 181 -11.55 21.13 -14.56
N ALA A 182 -11.41 22.31 -13.94
CA ALA A 182 -10.61 23.38 -14.52
C ALA A 182 -9.11 23.14 -14.33
N GLU A 183 -8.70 22.70 -13.14
CA GLU A 183 -7.28 22.58 -12.76
C GLU A 183 -6.92 21.30 -12.02
N TYR A 184 -7.90 20.61 -11.43
CA TYR A 184 -7.65 19.45 -10.61
C TYR A 184 -7.10 18.27 -11.43
N ARG A 185 -5.92 17.77 -11.03
CA ARG A 185 -5.13 16.75 -11.74
C ARG A 185 -4.79 15.52 -10.91
N GLY A 186 -5.40 15.36 -9.73
CA GLY A 186 -4.88 14.46 -8.72
C GLY A 186 -3.58 15.00 -8.10
N TYR A 187 -2.79 14.15 -7.49
CA TYR A 187 -1.56 14.58 -6.80
C TYR A 187 -0.54 13.45 -6.64
N GLY A 188 0.74 13.84 -6.56
CA GLY A 188 1.83 12.95 -6.20
C GLY A 188 1.88 12.71 -4.70
N THR A 189 2.22 11.49 -4.29
CA THR A 189 2.34 11.09 -2.88
C THR A 189 3.77 11.24 -2.33
N LEU A 190 4.74 11.33 -3.23
CA LEU A 190 6.17 11.54 -2.91
C LEU A 190 6.70 12.75 -3.70
N THR A 191 7.67 13.43 -3.10
CA THR A 191 8.47 14.43 -3.82
C THR A 191 9.46 13.75 -4.78
N ASP A 192 9.97 14.50 -5.76
CA ASP A 192 10.99 14.00 -6.70
C ASP A 192 12.24 13.49 -5.98
N ALA A 193 12.66 14.19 -4.92
CA ALA A 193 13.80 13.78 -4.11
C ALA A 193 13.55 12.44 -3.41
N GLN A 194 12.37 12.25 -2.82
CA GLN A 194 12.00 10.99 -2.17
C GLN A 194 11.91 9.83 -3.17
N ALA A 195 11.32 10.06 -4.35
CA ALA A 195 11.26 9.06 -5.40
C ALA A 195 12.67 8.65 -5.88
N LEU A 196 13.57 9.63 -6.09
CA LEU A 196 14.95 9.38 -6.48
C LEU A 196 15.72 8.62 -5.39
N ASP A 197 15.55 8.97 -4.12
CA ASP A 197 16.21 8.29 -3.01
C ASP A 197 15.79 6.83 -2.89
N MET A 198 14.52 6.51 -3.17
CA MET A 198 14.07 5.12 -3.23
C MET A 198 14.71 4.34 -4.38
N VAL A 199 14.88 4.95 -5.55
CA VAL A 199 15.59 4.34 -6.69
C VAL A 199 17.05 4.07 -6.34
N ARG A 200 17.75 5.06 -5.77
CA ARG A 200 19.16 4.94 -5.34
C ARG A 200 19.33 3.81 -4.31
N ARG A 201 18.44 3.76 -3.32
CA ARG A 201 18.46 2.72 -2.28
C ARG A 201 18.27 1.35 -2.88
N ALA A 202 17.23 1.15 -3.70
CA ALA A 202 16.97 -0.12 -4.36
C ALA A 202 18.18 -0.58 -5.21
N GLY A 203 18.77 0.35 -5.95
CA GLY A 203 19.99 0.09 -6.74
C GLY A 203 21.20 -0.30 -5.89
N ALA A 204 21.49 0.46 -4.83
CA ALA A 204 22.60 0.19 -3.91
C ALA A 204 22.48 -1.18 -3.22
N GLU A 205 21.27 -1.57 -2.90
CA GLU A 205 20.95 -2.85 -2.26
C GLU A 205 20.71 -4.00 -3.26
N ARG A 206 20.79 -3.70 -4.56
CA ARG A 206 20.49 -4.63 -5.67
C ARG A 206 19.11 -5.28 -5.54
N MET A 207 18.13 -4.52 -5.07
CA MET A 207 16.75 -4.96 -4.90
C MET A 207 15.90 -4.44 -6.04
N GLN A 208 14.90 -5.21 -6.46
CA GLN A 208 13.92 -4.72 -7.43
C GLN A 208 13.06 -3.64 -6.80
N LEU A 209 12.67 -2.63 -7.58
CA LEU A 209 11.74 -1.58 -7.15
C LEU A 209 10.48 -1.63 -8.00
N LEU A 210 9.33 -1.77 -7.33
CA LEU A 210 8.01 -1.65 -7.93
C LEU A 210 7.42 -0.29 -7.57
N ALA A 211 7.03 0.49 -8.58
CA ALA A 211 6.37 1.77 -8.40
C ALA A 211 4.91 1.70 -8.86
N HIS A 212 4.00 2.11 -8.00
CA HIS A 212 2.61 2.35 -8.39
C HIS A 212 2.53 3.74 -9.03
N CYS A 213 2.14 3.77 -10.30
CA CYS A 213 2.00 4.97 -11.12
C CYS A 213 0.78 4.79 -12.03
N ASN A 214 -0.34 5.40 -11.72
CA ASN A 214 -1.55 5.36 -12.55
C ASN A 214 -1.62 6.55 -13.50
N GLY A 215 -1.23 7.74 -13.02
CA GLY A 215 -1.23 8.95 -13.81
C GLY A 215 0.05 9.14 -14.60
N ASP A 216 -0.06 9.79 -15.74
CA ASP A 216 1.08 10.07 -16.63
C ASP A 216 2.10 11.05 -16.01
N ALA A 217 1.69 11.89 -15.06
CA ALA A 217 2.61 12.72 -14.29
C ALA A 217 3.42 11.87 -13.30
N ALA A 218 2.79 10.90 -12.61
CA ALA A 218 3.47 9.97 -11.73
C ALA A 218 4.45 9.07 -12.50
N CYS A 219 4.04 8.59 -13.68
CA CYS A 219 4.93 7.84 -14.58
C CYS A 219 6.15 8.67 -14.97
N ALA A 220 5.94 9.96 -15.31
CA ALA A 220 7.04 10.86 -15.65
C ALA A 220 7.99 11.09 -14.48
N GLN A 221 7.47 11.25 -13.25
CA GLN A 221 8.28 11.37 -12.05
C GLN A 221 9.17 10.13 -11.86
N TYR A 222 8.60 8.92 -12.00
CA TYR A 222 9.39 7.70 -11.88
C TYR A 222 10.48 7.60 -12.95
N LEU A 223 10.14 7.86 -14.20
CA LEU A 223 11.12 7.84 -15.29
C LEU A 223 12.25 8.84 -15.07
N ALA A 224 11.94 10.07 -14.62
CA ALA A 224 12.95 11.08 -14.29
C ALA A 224 13.87 10.64 -13.15
N ALA A 225 13.32 9.99 -12.12
CA ALA A 225 14.10 9.40 -11.02
C ALA A 225 15.03 8.29 -11.53
N LEU A 226 14.53 7.37 -12.38
CA LEU A 226 15.33 6.31 -12.99
C LEU A 226 16.45 6.86 -13.88
N GLU A 227 16.15 7.85 -14.74
CA GLU A 227 17.16 8.49 -15.59
C GLU A 227 18.27 9.16 -14.77
N THR A 228 17.89 9.87 -13.70
CA THR A 228 18.86 10.52 -12.82
C THR A 228 19.75 9.49 -12.13
N ALA A 229 19.15 8.45 -11.55
CA ALA A 229 19.89 7.38 -10.90
C ALA A 229 20.83 6.63 -11.87
N ALA A 230 20.40 6.42 -13.12
CA ALA A 230 21.23 5.81 -14.16
C ALA A 230 22.46 6.67 -14.49
N ARG A 231 22.31 8.00 -14.60
CA ARG A 231 23.43 8.93 -14.80
C ARG A 231 24.41 8.93 -13.61
N GLU A 232 23.93 8.61 -12.43
CA GLU A 232 24.72 8.44 -11.21
C GLU A 232 25.38 7.05 -11.09
N GLY A 233 25.14 6.16 -12.06
CA GLY A 233 25.76 4.83 -12.13
C GLY A 233 24.93 3.70 -11.51
N VAL A 234 23.65 3.90 -11.20
CA VAL A 234 22.75 2.81 -10.79
C VAL A 234 22.51 1.87 -11.96
N ASP A 235 22.80 0.58 -11.76
CA ASP A 235 22.52 -0.47 -12.75
C ASP A 235 21.04 -0.83 -12.79
N LEU A 236 20.29 -0.12 -13.64
CA LEU A 236 18.87 -0.36 -13.82
C LEU A 236 18.57 -1.73 -14.43
N ALA A 237 19.47 -2.28 -15.26
CA ALA A 237 19.28 -3.60 -15.85
C ALA A 237 19.33 -4.70 -14.78
N ALA A 238 20.27 -4.59 -13.83
CA ALA A 238 20.34 -5.50 -12.69
C ALA A 238 19.18 -5.29 -11.70
N MET A 239 18.73 -4.04 -11.49
CA MET A 239 17.62 -3.70 -10.59
C MET A 239 16.27 -4.15 -11.15
N ARG A 240 16.09 -4.10 -12.48
CA ARG A 240 14.83 -4.44 -13.18
C ARG A 240 13.62 -3.73 -12.59
N PRO A 241 13.60 -2.37 -12.60
CA PRO A 241 12.49 -1.60 -12.05
C PRO A 241 11.19 -1.91 -12.79
N VAL A 242 10.07 -1.85 -12.07
CA VAL A 242 8.71 -2.11 -12.59
C VAL A 242 7.81 -0.92 -12.28
N MET A 243 6.99 -0.56 -13.29
CA MET A 243 5.93 0.44 -13.21
C MET A 243 4.58 -0.26 -13.25
#